data_712717027807c4404bf77947884f4592
#
_entry.id   712717027807c4404bf77947884f4592
#
_cell.length_a   1.000
_cell.length_b   1.000
_cell.length_c   1.000
_cell.angle_alpha   90.00
_cell.angle_beta   90.00
_cell.angle_gamma   90.00
#
_symmetry.space_group_name_H-M   'P 1'
#
loop_
_entity.id
_entity.type
_entity.pdbx_description
1 polymer ?
#
loop_
_entity_poly.entity_id
_entity_poly.type
_entity_poly.pdbx_seq_one_letter_code
_entity_poly.pdbx_strand_id
1 'polypeptide(L)'
;MCLTACAQKKGGESGPRQGGHIEINKDSDSTFVALKNETLKKFKQLTFNDNETGKTMAYNLLVPEGYDGTASYPLVLFMADASTVGKEVTAPLTQGYGALEFASDRDQKAHPSFVLVPQYTDWAVQDDWSTTDEVEMTIRLLEKVCKEYNVDTNRLYTTGQSMGGMMSFYFNITHPDLFAASLFVSSQWDTSKMQDFGKKKFFYIVAGGDQKASGGMRDLAKVLKENNARIDSASWSARLPGEEQERLAEELIARGGNVNFIKWETGSVLPGSGKGMEHNASFDYGYKIAAVRDWLFRQSK
;
A
#
# COMPACT_ATOMS: atom_id res chain seq x y z
N MET A 1 -16.53 52.37 -40.39
CA MET A 1 -15.67 52.31 -39.21
C MET A 1 -16.17 51.14 -38.34
N CYS A 2 -15.60 49.95 -38.50
CA CYS A 2 -15.93 48.80 -37.67
C CYS A 2 -14.78 48.56 -36.70
N LEU A 3 -15.05 48.68 -35.43
CA LEU A 3 -14.12 48.32 -34.35
C LEU A 3 -14.37 46.88 -33.96
N THR A 4 -13.41 46.02 -34.28
CA THR A 4 -13.37 44.61 -33.88
C THR A 4 -12.70 44.52 -32.51
N ALA A 5 -13.43 44.10 -31.48
CA ALA A 5 -12.89 43.83 -30.17
C ALA A 5 -12.32 42.41 -30.12
N CYS A 6 -10.99 42.28 -29.96
CA CYS A 6 -10.32 41.05 -29.63
C CYS A 6 -10.52 40.68 -28.16
N ALA A 7 -11.23 39.59 -27.90
CA ALA A 7 -11.30 38.99 -26.57
C ALA A 7 -10.06 38.13 -26.34
N GLN A 8 -9.16 38.55 -25.45
CA GLN A 8 -8.06 37.77 -24.93
C GLN A 8 -8.61 36.70 -23.95
N LYS A 9 -8.48 35.45 -24.32
CA LYS A 9 -8.61 34.32 -23.36
C LYS A 9 -7.41 34.37 -22.41
N LYS A 10 -7.67 34.65 -21.14
CA LYS A 10 -6.70 34.43 -20.06
C LYS A 10 -6.56 32.92 -19.87
N GLY A 11 -5.39 32.38 -20.24
CA GLY A 11 -4.96 31.06 -19.86
C GLY A 11 -4.75 31.03 -18.33
N GLY A 12 -5.50 30.21 -17.63
CA GLY A 12 -5.26 29.94 -16.22
C GLY A 12 -4.08 28.97 -16.12
N GLU A 13 -2.94 29.44 -15.67
CA GLU A 13 -1.85 28.61 -15.18
C GLU A 13 -2.33 27.90 -13.90
N SER A 14 -2.56 26.60 -13.99
CA SER A 14 -2.72 25.76 -12.81
C SER A 14 -1.33 25.53 -12.20
N GLY A 15 -0.92 26.40 -11.28
CA GLY A 15 0.25 26.15 -10.44
C GLY A 15 0.08 24.85 -9.63
N PRO A 16 1.19 24.17 -9.28
CA PRO A 16 1.14 22.93 -8.52
C PRO A 16 0.44 23.19 -7.19
N ARG A 17 -0.62 22.43 -6.91
CA ARG A 17 -1.28 22.45 -5.60
C ARG A 17 -0.30 21.92 -4.56
N GLN A 18 0.34 22.77 -3.83
CA GLN A 18 1.03 22.46 -2.58
C GLN A 18 -0.03 22.05 -1.55
N GLY A 19 -0.47 20.79 -1.59
CA GLY A 19 -1.02 20.13 -0.42
C GLY A 19 0.13 19.96 0.56
N GLY A 20 0.16 20.74 1.63
CA GLY A 20 1.20 20.63 2.65
C GLY A 20 1.18 19.23 3.26
N HIS A 21 2.07 18.36 2.81
CA HIS A 21 2.37 17.10 3.47
C HIS A 21 3.01 17.44 4.83
N ILE A 22 2.25 17.29 5.91
CA ILE A 22 2.82 17.33 7.25
C ILE A 22 3.53 15.99 7.41
N GLU A 23 4.85 15.99 7.24
CA GLU A 23 5.69 14.84 7.54
C GLU A 23 5.60 14.55 9.04
N ILE A 24 5.08 13.38 9.40
CA ILE A 24 5.02 12.95 10.79
C ILE A 24 6.45 12.52 11.15
N ASN A 25 7.13 13.33 11.99
CA ASN A 25 8.44 12.95 12.50
C ASN A 25 8.30 11.75 13.44
N LYS A 26 8.83 10.61 13.00
CA LYS A 26 8.82 9.33 13.73
C LYS A 26 10.09 9.06 14.51
N ASP A 27 11.04 9.99 14.54
CA ASP A 27 12.32 9.80 15.26
C ASP A 27 12.12 9.68 16.79
N SER A 28 10.99 10.15 17.31
CA SER A 28 10.60 9.95 18.71
C SER A 28 9.86 8.64 18.98
N ASP A 29 9.45 7.89 17.95
CA ASP A 29 8.86 6.55 18.09
C ASP A 29 9.98 5.51 18.23
N SER A 30 10.30 5.17 19.48
CA SER A 30 11.39 4.22 19.79
C SER A 30 11.17 2.84 19.15
N THR A 31 9.94 2.40 19.01
CA THR A 31 9.60 1.13 18.35
C THR A 31 9.92 1.20 16.86
N PHE A 32 9.53 2.29 16.19
CA PHE A 32 9.87 2.50 14.80
C PHE A 32 11.39 2.60 14.58
N VAL A 33 12.10 3.34 15.44
CA VAL A 33 13.57 3.48 15.37
C VAL A 33 14.23 2.11 15.53
N ALA A 34 13.77 1.28 16.47
CA ALA A 34 14.29 -0.06 16.67
C ALA A 34 14.06 -0.94 15.42
N LEU A 35 12.83 -0.96 14.88
CA LEU A 35 12.47 -1.70 13.67
C LEU A 35 13.32 -1.25 12.47
N LYS A 36 13.47 0.07 12.28
CA LYS A 36 14.31 0.63 11.21
C LYS A 36 15.77 0.17 11.32
N ASN A 37 16.35 0.22 12.51
CA ASN A 37 17.74 -0.22 12.75
C ASN A 37 17.91 -1.74 12.53
N GLU A 38 16.92 -2.53 12.84
CA GLU A 38 16.91 -3.97 12.59
C GLU A 38 16.86 -4.28 11.10
N THR A 39 15.95 -3.62 10.35
CA THR A 39 15.50 -4.09 9.05
C THR A 39 16.13 -3.38 7.87
N LEU A 40 16.47 -2.08 7.96
CA LEU A 40 16.90 -1.28 6.81
C LEU A 40 18.13 -1.89 6.10
N LYS A 41 19.07 -2.41 6.85
CA LYS A 41 20.30 -3.04 6.33
C LYS A 41 20.09 -4.38 5.61
N LYS A 42 18.91 -4.99 5.75
CA LYS A 42 18.55 -6.25 5.07
C LYS A 42 18.18 -6.03 3.61
N PHE A 43 17.82 -4.79 3.23
CA PHE A 43 17.45 -4.46 1.86
C PHE A 43 18.66 -4.14 1.00
N LYS A 44 18.71 -4.72 -0.19
CA LYS A 44 19.62 -4.32 -1.27
C LYS A 44 18.99 -3.20 -2.07
N GLN A 45 19.77 -2.14 -2.38
CA GLN A 45 19.36 -1.07 -3.30
C GLN A 45 19.83 -1.44 -4.71
N LEU A 46 18.90 -1.48 -5.65
CA LEU A 46 19.10 -1.95 -7.00
C LEU A 46 18.44 -1.00 -8.00
N THR A 47 18.76 -1.18 -9.29
CA THR A 47 18.15 -0.41 -10.40
C THR A 47 17.58 -1.37 -11.44
N PHE A 48 16.37 -1.09 -11.87
CA PHE A 48 15.71 -1.73 -12.98
C PHE A 48 15.80 -0.82 -14.22
N ASN A 49 16.32 -1.35 -15.31
CA ASN A 49 16.29 -0.69 -16.62
C ASN A 49 15.12 -1.26 -17.40
N ASP A 50 14.12 -0.44 -17.66
CA ASP A 50 12.94 -0.85 -18.40
C ASP A 50 13.16 -0.69 -19.91
N ASN A 51 13.20 -1.78 -20.61
CA ASN A 51 13.46 -1.79 -22.05
C ASN A 51 12.29 -1.24 -22.88
N GLU A 52 11.06 -1.23 -22.33
CA GLU A 52 9.90 -0.76 -23.07
C GLU A 52 9.81 0.77 -23.07
N THR A 53 10.12 1.40 -21.95
CA THR A 53 10.05 2.86 -21.83
C THR A 53 11.41 3.53 -22.00
N GLY A 54 12.51 2.79 -21.89
CA GLY A 54 13.87 3.32 -21.84
C GLY A 54 14.20 4.04 -20.52
N LYS A 55 13.30 3.96 -19.53
CA LYS A 55 13.45 4.58 -18.20
C LYS A 55 14.11 3.62 -17.21
N THR A 56 14.53 4.17 -16.08
CA THR A 56 15.07 3.38 -14.97
C THR A 56 14.21 3.57 -13.74
N MET A 57 14.10 2.52 -12.90
CA MET A 57 13.43 2.55 -11.61
C MET A 57 14.39 2.02 -10.53
N ALA A 58 14.68 2.84 -9.54
CA ALA A 58 15.39 2.38 -8.35
C ALA A 58 14.43 1.54 -7.49
N TYR A 59 14.95 0.52 -6.79
CA TYR A 59 14.13 -0.31 -5.92
C TYR A 59 14.95 -0.92 -4.79
N ASN A 60 14.25 -1.30 -3.73
CA ASN A 60 14.81 -2.03 -2.62
C ASN A 60 14.29 -3.48 -2.67
N LEU A 61 15.18 -4.44 -2.43
CA LEU A 61 14.84 -5.85 -2.41
C LEU A 61 15.39 -6.52 -1.15
N LEU A 62 14.50 -7.05 -0.33
CA LEU A 62 14.87 -8.00 0.71
C LEU A 62 14.80 -9.41 0.10
N VAL A 63 15.87 -10.16 0.31
CA VAL A 63 15.95 -11.60 -0.03
C VAL A 63 15.89 -12.37 1.30
N PRO A 64 15.06 -13.43 1.40
CA PRO A 64 14.96 -14.23 2.62
C PRO A 64 16.33 -14.72 3.11
N GLU A 65 16.53 -14.75 4.42
CA GLU A 65 17.78 -15.25 5.01
C GLU A 65 17.98 -16.72 4.64
N GLY A 66 19.22 -17.08 4.28
CA GLY A 66 19.56 -18.42 3.83
C GLY A 66 19.05 -18.82 2.45
N TYR A 67 18.53 -17.84 1.67
CA TYR A 67 18.12 -18.12 0.29
C TYR A 67 19.30 -18.59 -0.57
N ASP A 68 19.17 -19.77 -1.14
CA ASP A 68 20.19 -20.43 -2.01
C ASP A 68 19.64 -20.79 -3.40
N GLY A 69 18.39 -20.40 -3.70
CA GLY A 69 17.72 -20.68 -4.97
C GLY A 69 17.05 -22.04 -5.07
N THR A 70 17.17 -22.92 -4.07
CA THR A 70 16.57 -24.28 -4.10
C THR A 70 15.11 -24.29 -3.70
N ALA A 71 14.73 -23.51 -2.69
CA ALA A 71 13.35 -23.36 -2.25
C ALA A 71 12.71 -22.11 -2.86
N SER A 72 11.40 -22.17 -3.15
CA SER A 72 10.62 -21.03 -3.58
C SER A 72 9.97 -20.33 -2.39
N TYR A 73 9.96 -19.00 -2.42
CA TYR A 73 9.43 -18.16 -1.35
C TYR A 73 8.38 -17.18 -1.88
N PRO A 74 7.36 -16.80 -1.08
CA PRO A 74 6.41 -15.76 -1.45
C PRO A 74 7.10 -14.41 -1.63
N LEU A 75 6.41 -13.48 -2.31
CA LEU A 75 6.89 -12.11 -2.47
C LEU A 75 5.78 -11.11 -2.10
N VAL A 76 6.15 -10.11 -1.30
CA VAL A 76 5.34 -8.93 -1.00
C VAL A 76 5.84 -7.75 -1.83
N LEU A 77 4.97 -7.21 -2.70
CA LEU A 77 5.19 -5.94 -3.38
C LEU A 77 4.58 -4.84 -2.53
N PHE A 78 5.44 -4.03 -1.91
CA PHE A 78 5.04 -2.87 -1.11
C PHE A 78 5.27 -1.58 -1.89
N MET A 79 4.26 -0.71 -1.93
CA MET A 79 4.32 0.61 -2.55
C MET A 79 4.01 1.71 -1.54
N ALA A 80 4.90 2.68 -1.46
CA ALA A 80 4.79 3.80 -0.53
C ALA A 80 3.78 4.86 -1.03
N ASP A 81 3.48 5.83 -0.18
CA ASP A 81 2.68 6.99 -0.56
C ASP A 81 3.48 8.03 -1.37
N ALA A 82 2.77 9.02 -1.89
CA ALA A 82 3.35 10.04 -2.76
C ALA A 82 4.42 10.91 -2.10
N SER A 83 4.54 10.92 -0.76
CA SER A 83 5.55 11.74 -0.08
C SER A 83 6.97 11.27 -0.32
N THR A 84 7.16 10.04 -0.80
CA THR A 84 8.49 9.48 -1.12
C THR A 84 8.93 9.73 -2.56
N VAL A 85 8.02 10.16 -3.42
CA VAL A 85 8.29 10.38 -4.85
C VAL A 85 9.43 11.37 -5.06
N GLY A 86 10.37 11.00 -5.95
CA GLY A 86 11.54 11.82 -6.29
C GLY A 86 12.61 11.92 -5.19
N LYS A 87 12.47 11.16 -4.09
CA LYS A 87 13.47 11.09 -3.01
C LYS A 87 14.47 9.95 -3.26
N GLU A 88 15.41 9.79 -2.31
CA GLU A 88 16.40 8.71 -2.36
C GLU A 88 15.74 7.32 -2.32
N VAL A 89 16.44 6.30 -2.81
CA VAL A 89 15.94 4.94 -2.98
C VAL A 89 15.39 4.32 -1.68
N THR A 90 15.91 4.72 -0.52
CA THR A 90 15.49 4.22 0.79
C THR A 90 14.29 4.97 1.39
N ALA A 91 13.83 6.06 0.77
CA ALA A 91 12.70 6.84 1.28
C ALA A 91 11.43 6.01 1.51
N PRO A 92 11.03 5.06 0.63
CA PRO A 92 9.89 4.18 0.88
C PRO A 92 10.03 3.28 2.10
N LEU A 93 11.27 2.95 2.50
CA LEU A 93 11.54 2.14 3.69
C LEU A 93 11.51 2.98 4.97
N THR A 94 11.99 4.22 4.90
CA THR A 94 12.14 5.09 6.08
C THR A 94 10.91 5.92 6.41
N GLN A 95 9.89 5.85 5.56
CA GLN A 95 8.64 6.58 5.70
C GLN A 95 7.81 6.11 6.91
N GLY A 96 7.84 4.82 7.23
CA GLY A 96 7.03 4.23 8.30
C GLY A 96 7.17 2.72 8.41
N TYR A 97 6.25 2.13 9.15
CA TYR A 97 6.27 0.70 9.45
C TYR A 97 6.10 -0.18 8.21
N GLY A 98 5.28 0.19 7.27
CA GLY A 98 4.97 -0.48 5.99
C GLY A 98 5.85 -1.66 5.60
N ALA A 99 6.81 -1.41 4.69
CA ALA A 99 7.72 -2.46 4.21
C ALA A 99 8.59 -3.08 5.32
N LEU A 100 8.90 -2.31 6.40
CA LEU A 100 9.79 -2.77 7.46
C LEU A 100 9.18 -3.87 8.32
N GLU A 101 7.86 -3.87 8.52
CA GLU A 101 7.18 -4.96 9.26
C GLU A 101 7.36 -6.31 8.56
N PHE A 102 7.22 -6.34 7.22
CA PHE A 102 7.47 -7.56 6.44
C PHE A 102 8.94 -8.00 6.46
N ALA A 103 9.87 -7.10 6.77
CA ALA A 103 11.30 -7.36 6.89
C ALA A 103 11.75 -7.68 8.34
N SER A 104 10.86 -7.54 9.33
CA SER A 104 11.16 -7.79 10.73
C SER A 104 11.60 -9.24 10.96
N ASP A 105 12.43 -9.45 11.99
CA ASP A 105 12.84 -10.81 12.38
C ASP A 105 11.63 -11.70 12.71
N ARG A 106 10.59 -11.10 13.33
CA ARG A 106 9.33 -11.79 13.61
C ARG A 106 8.68 -12.32 12.33
N ASP A 107 8.46 -11.44 11.34
CA ASP A 107 7.76 -11.79 10.12
C ASP A 107 8.62 -12.70 9.23
N GLN A 108 9.91 -12.42 9.08
CA GLN A 108 10.80 -13.27 8.29
C GLN A 108 11.02 -14.66 8.89
N LYS A 109 10.96 -14.80 10.21
CA LYS A 109 11.00 -16.11 10.87
C LYS A 109 9.70 -16.89 10.68
N ALA A 110 8.55 -16.21 10.75
CA ALA A 110 7.24 -16.85 10.57
C ALA A 110 6.93 -17.13 9.09
N HIS A 111 7.31 -16.20 8.21
CA HIS A 111 6.98 -16.18 6.78
C HIS A 111 8.18 -15.69 5.96
N PRO A 112 9.24 -16.50 5.80
CA PRO A 112 10.36 -16.13 4.96
C PRO A 112 9.85 -15.72 3.56
N SER A 113 10.17 -14.49 3.14
CA SER A 113 9.60 -13.91 1.92
C SER A 113 10.52 -12.84 1.32
N PHE A 114 10.41 -12.66 0.01
CA PHE A 114 10.95 -11.47 -0.63
C PHE A 114 10.08 -10.27 -0.30
N VAL A 115 10.70 -9.10 -0.15
CA VAL A 115 9.98 -7.82 -0.05
C VAL A 115 10.54 -6.89 -1.11
N LEU A 116 9.71 -6.55 -2.09
CA LEU A 116 10.05 -5.68 -3.23
C LEU A 116 9.44 -4.31 -3.01
N VAL A 117 10.28 -3.26 -3.02
CA VAL A 117 9.87 -1.89 -2.72
C VAL A 117 10.41 -0.94 -3.78
N PRO A 118 9.62 -0.63 -4.83
CA PRO A 118 10.00 0.36 -5.84
C PRO A 118 10.12 1.77 -5.25
N GLN A 119 10.99 2.59 -5.87
CA GLN A 119 11.07 4.03 -5.64
C GLN A 119 10.63 4.75 -6.91
N TYR A 120 9.62 5.60 -6.78
CA TYR A 120 9.01 6.32 -7.89
C TYR A 120 9.67 7.70 -8.09
N THR A 121 9.82 8.08 -9.35
CA THR A 121 10.36 9.41 -9.74
C THR A 121 9.25 10.43 -9.97
N ASP A 122 8.03 9.96 -10.23
CA ASP A 122 6.82 10.75 -10.40
C ASP A 122 5.63 10.06 -9.70
N TRP A 123 4.50 10.76 -9.61
CA TRP A 123 3.26 10.14 -9.12
C TRP A 123 2.80 9.07 -10.11
N ALA A 124 2.85 7.83 -9.65
CA ALA A 124 2.47 6.69 -10.49
C ALA A 124 0.98 6.69 -10.84
N VAL A 125 0.14 7.14 -9.91
CA VAL A 125 -1.32 7.26 -10.09
C VAL A 125 -1.83 8.57 -9.50
N GLN A 126 -2.92 9.11 -10.07
CA GLN A 126 -3.55 10.37 -9.68
C GLN A 126 -4.96 10.16 -9.14
N ASP A 127 -5.52 11.18 -8.51
CA ASP A 127 -6.89 11.17 -7.96
C ASP A 127 -8.01 11.13 -9.02
N ASP A 128 -7.68 11.45 -10.26
CA ASP A 128 -8.57 11.33 -11.42
C ASP A 128 -8.45 9.97 -12.12
N TRP A 129 -7.76 9.02 -11.47
CA TRP A 129 -7.51 7.65 -11.93
C TRP A 129 -6.55 7.54 -13.12
N SER A 130 -5.92 8.63 -13.51
CA SER A 130 -4.84 8.58 -14.51
C SER A 130 -3.59 7.91 -13.93
N THR A 131 -2.78 7.31 -14.81
CA THR A 131 -1.57 6.58 -14.47
C THR A 131 -0.39 7.07 -15.29
N THR A 132 0.82 6.82 -14.80
CA THR A 132 2.06 7.04 -15.54
C THR A 132 2.72 5.71 -15.93
N ASP A 133 3.78 5.76 -16.73
CA ASP A 133 4.54 4.55 -17.11
C ASP A 133 5.08 3.77 -15.90
N GLU A 134 5.29 4.42 -14.76
CA GLU A 134 5.82 3.78 -13.55
C GLU A 134 4.92 2.67 -13.00
N VAL A 135 3.63 2.70 -13.30
CA VAL A 135 2.68 1.64 -12.94
C VAL A 135 3.06 0.33 -13.65
N GLU A 136 3.14 0.35 -14.97
CA GLU A 136 3.48 -0.85 -15.74
C GLU A 136 4.96 -1.23 -15.60
N MET A 137 5.85 -0.26 -15.39
CA MET A 137 7.25 -0.53 -15.02
C MET A 137 7.34 -1.33 -13.72
N THR A 138 6.45 -1.08 -12.74
CA THR A 138 6.40 -1.83 -11.48
C THR A 138 6.05 -3.31 -11.73
N ILE A 139 5.11 -3.58 -12.63
CA ILE A 139 4.76 -4.97 -12.99
C ILE A 139 5.93 -5.66 -13.70
N ARG A 140 6.58 -5.00 -14.65
CA ARG A 140 7.77 -5.55 -15.33
C ARG A 140 8.96 -5.77 -14.38
N LEU A 141 9.13 -4.87 -13.39
CA LEU A 141 10.11 -5.08 -12.31
C LEU A 141 9.77 -6.32 -11.48
N LEU A 142 8.49 -6.50 -11.08
CA LEU A 142 8.04 -7.68 -10.35
C LEU A 142 8.31 -8.96 -11.15
N GLU A 143 7.96 -8.97 -12.45
CA GLU A 143 8.24 -10.09 -13.35
C GLU A 143 9.73 -10.41 -13.46
N LYS A 144 10.58 -9.36 -13.57
CA LYS A 144 12.03 -9.51 -13.57
C LYS A 144 12.51 -10.21 -12.29
N VAL A 145 12.06 -9.74 -11.13
CA VAL A 145 12.44 -10.35 -9.84
C VAL A 145 11.96 -11.80 -9.77
N CYS A 146 10.74 -12.11 -10.21
CA CYS A 146 10.24 -13.48 -10.25
C CYS A 146 11.02 -14.40 -11.20
N LYS A 147 11.65 -13.86 -12.25
CA LYS A 147 12.51 -14.63 -13.18
C LYS A 147 13.94 -14.82 -12.63
N GLU A 148 14.46 -13.84 -11.89
CA GLU A 148 15.83 -13.88 -11.35
C GLU A 148 15.96 -14.68 -10.07
N TYR A 149 14.87 -14.76 -9.31
CA TYR A 149 14.82 -15.45 -8.03
C TYR A 149 13.75 -16.56 -8.08
N ASN A 150 13.92 -17.59 -7.25
CA ASN A 150 12.93 -18.66 -7.12
C ASN A 150 11.75 -18.18 -6.26
N VAL A 151 10.93 -17.27 -6.83
CA VAL A 151 9.72 -16.75 -6.21
C VAL A 151 8.56 -17.71 -6.43
N ASP A 152 7.78 -18.00 -5.38
CA ASP A 152 6.52 -18.72 -5.52
C ASP A 152 5.43 -17.78 -6.09
N THR A 153 5.22 -17.85 -7.39
CA THR A 153 4.27 -17.00 -8.11
C THR A 153 2.79 -17.29 -7.75
N ASN A 154 2.49 -18.37 -7.01
CA ASN A 154 1.18 -18.59 -6.43
C ASN A 154 0.96 -17.81 -5.13
N ARG A 155 2.02 -17.27 -4.55
CA ARG A 155 2.01 -16.49 -3.31
C ARG A 155 2.64 -15.11 -3.51
N LEU A 156 2.14 -14.36 -4.51
CA LEU A 156 2.44 -12.94 -4.69
C LEU A 156 1.40 -12.11 -3.94
N TYR A 157 1.86 -11.17 -3.17
CA TYR A 157 1.01 -10.26 -2.41
C TYR A 157 1.31 -8.82 -2.77
N THR A 158 0.28 -7.97 -2.79
CA THR A 158 0.47 -6.53 -3.00
C THR A 158 -0.10 -5.74 -1.84
N THR A 159 0.62 -4.71 -1.47
CA THR A 159 0.19 -3.78 -0.43
C THR A 159 0.77 -2.40 -0.69
N GLY A 160 0.12 -1.41 -0.13
CA GLY A 160 0.58 -0.03 -0.19
C GLY A 160 -0.37 0.89 0.56
N GLN A 161 0.10 2.10 0.78
CA GLN A 161 -0.64 3.15 1.46
C GLN A 161 -0.83 4.36 0.55
N SER A 162 -1.99 5.06 0.64
CA SER A 162 -2.30 6.21 -0.20
C SER A 162 -2.06 5.90 -1.69
N MET A 163 -1.16 6.60 -2.37
CA MET A 163 -0.78 6.33 -3.78
C MET A 163 -0.44 4.85 -4.00
N GLY A 164 0.37 4.24 -3.13
CA GLY A 164 0.72 2.83 -3.25
C GLY A 164 -0.46 1.87 -3.07
N GLY A 165 -1.42 2.23 -2.21
CA GLY A 165 -2.67 1.50 -2.08
C GLY A 165 -3.58 1.65 -3.31
N MET A 166 -3.60 2.83 -3.93
CA MET A 166 -4.27 3.08 -5.22
C MET A 166 -3.68 2.21 -6.32
N MET A 167 -2.35 2.11 -6.40
CA MET A 167 -1.66 1.21 -7.33
C MET A 167 -2.04 -0.26 -7.07
N SER A 168 -2.12 -0.67 -5.81
CA SER A 168 -2.54 -2.04 -5.46
C SER A 168 -3.96 -2.33 -5.94
N PHE A 169 -4.89 -1.38 -5.83
CA PHE A 169 -6.23 -1.51 -6.41
C PHE A 169 -6.17 -1.62 -7.93
N TYR A 170 -5.43 -0.74 -8.59
CA TYR A 170 -5.25 -0.75 -10.04
C TYR A 170 -4.73 -2.11 -10.53
N PHE A 171 -3.70 -2.65 -9.90
CA PHE A 171 -3.15 -3.95 -10.28
C PHE A 171 -4.15 -5.10 -10.11
N ASN A 172 -4.98 -5.06 -9.05
CA ASN A 172 -6.03 -6.08 -8.87
C ASN A 172 -7.15 -5.98 -9.91
N ILE A 173 -7.31 -4.83 -10.59
CA ILE A 173 -8.25 -4.64 -11.70
C ILE A 173 -7.62 -5.09 -13.02
N THR A 174 -6.41 -4.61 -13.33
CA THR A 174 -5.76 -4.80 -14.63
C THR A 174 -5.04 -6.13 -14.77
N HIS A 175 -4.58 -6.70 -13.65
CA HIS A 175 -3.90 -8.00 -13.56
C HIS A 175 -4.63 -8.91 -12.55
N PRO A 176 -5.88 -9.32 -12.86
CA PRO A 176 -6.80 -9.91 -11.88
C PRO A 176 -6.31 -11.23 -11.25
N ASP A 177 -5.42 -11.96 -11.92
CA ASP A 177 -4.91 -13.26 -11.45
C ASP A 177 -3.45 -13.18 -10.97
N LEU A 178 -2.89 -11.97 -10.85
CA LEU A 178 -1.48 -11.80 -10.50
C LEU A 178 -1.24 -12.04 -9.00
N PHE A 179 -2.06 -11.46 -8.12
CA PHE A 179 -1.86 -11.51 -6.68
C PHE A 179 -2.80 -12.50 -5.99
N ALA A 180 -2.25 -13.27 -5.06
CA ALA A 180 -3.00 -14.19 -4.22
C ALA A 180 -3.87 -13.48 -3.20
N ALA A 181 -3.37 -12.37 -2.65
CA ALA A 181 -4.10 -11.51 -1.73
C ALA A 181 -3.49 -10.10 -1.67
N SER A 182 -4.23 -9.16 -1.07
CA SER A 182 -3.85 -7.75 -0.98
C SER A 182 -4.16 -7.14 0.39
N LEU A 183 -3.37 -6.11 0.76
CA LEU A 183 -3.65 -5.26 1.91
C LEU A 183 -3.66 -3.79 1.45
N PHE A 184 -4.85 -3.18 1.41
CA PHE A 184 -5.02 -1.78 1.02
C PHE A 184 -5.09 -0.89 2.27
N VAL A 185 -4.20 0.11 2.35
CA VAL A 185 -4.14 1.01 3.51
C VAL A 185 -4.41 2.45 3.08
N SER A 186 -5.41 3.08 3.68
CA SER A 186 -5.74 4.52 3.53
C SER A 186 -5.69 5.00 2.08
N SER A 187 -6.41 4.33 1.21
CA SER A 187 -6.43 4.58 -0.23
C SER A 187 -7.84 4.38 -0.79
N GLN A 188 -8.04 4.69 -2.05
CA GLN A 188 -9.27 4.43 -2.82
C GLN A 188 -8.93 4.25 -4.28
N TRP A 189 -9.90 3.79 -5.08
CA TRP A 189 -9.81 3.73 -6.54
C TRP A 189 -11.20 3.82 -7.16
N ASP A 190 -11.27 3.93 -8.49
CA ASP A 190 -12.51 3.95 -9.27
C ASP A 190 -13.33 2.67 -9.04
N THR A 191 -14.36 2.77 -8.22
CA THR A 191 -15.22 1.62 -7.87
C THR A 191 -16.08 1.14 -9.05
N SER A 192 -16.20 1.94 -10.11
CA SER A 192 -16.88 1.52 -11.36
C SER A 192 -16.17 0.37 -12.09
N LYS A 193 -14.93 0.05 -11.68
CA LYS A 193 -14.10 -1.04 -12.21
C LYS A 193 -13.98 -2.23 -11.25
N MET A 194 -14.71 -2.21 -10.11
CA MET A 194 -14.50 -3.16 -9.01
C MET A 194 -15.63 -4.17 -8.80
N GLN A 195 -16.46 -4.46 -9.82
CA GLN A 195 -17.59 -5.39 -9.70
C GLN A 195 -17.14 -6.80 -9.26
N ASP A 196 -15.97 -7.23 -9.71
CA ASP A 196 -15.42 -8.56 -9.42
C ASP A 196 -14.55 -8.62 -8.16
N PHE A 197 -14.40 -7.50 -7.42
CA PHE A 197 -13.56 -7.47 -6.21
C PHE A 197 -14.06 -8.42 -5.11
N GLY A 198 -15.33 -8.76 -5.09
CA GLY A 198 -15.87 -9.78 -4.17
C GLY A 198 -15.25 -11.18 -4.29
N LYS A 199 -14.57 -11.46 -5.42
CA LYS A 199 -13.84 -12.71 -5.69
C LYS A 199 -12.39 -12.68 -5.18
N LYS A 200 -11.89 -11.48 -4.81
CA LYS A 200 -10.52 -11.28 -4.33
C LYS A 200 -10.40 -11.56 -2.83
N LYS A 201 -9.18 -11.81 -2.38
CA LYS A 201 -8.84 -11.98 -0.97
C LYS A 201 -8.07 -10.73 -0.52
N PHE A 202 -8.65 -9.95 0.40
CA PHE A 202 -7.98 -8.74 0.84
C PHE A 202 -8.44 -8.23 2.20
N PHE A 203 -7.55 -7.46 2.82
CA PHE A 203 -7.87 -6.49 3.86
C PHE A 203 -7.89 -5.09 3.29
N TYR A 204 -8.84 -4.28 3.71
CA TYR A 204 -8.90 -2.84 3.44
C TYR A 204 -9.02 -2.09 4.75
N ILE A 205 -8.02 -1.26 5.06
CA ILE A 205 -7.88 -0.59 6.35
C ILE A 205 -7.84 0.93 6.15
N VAL A 206 -8.72 1.66 6.84
CA VAL A 206 -8.80 3.13 6.74
C VAL A 206 -9.09 3.77 8.10
N ALA A 207 -8.72 5.04 8.27
CA ALA A 207 -9.19 5.86 9.39
C ALA A 207 -10.57 6.45 9.09
N GLY A 208 -11.43 6.51 10.08
CA GLY A 208 -12.79 7.03 9.94
C GLY A 208 -12.85 8.52 9.57
N GLY A 209 -11.88 9.30 10.01
CA GLY A 209 -11.76 10.72 9.70
C GLY A 209 -10.96 11.04 8.42
N ASP A 210 -10.35 10.05 7.78
CA ASP A 210 -9.84 10.16 6.42
C ASP A 210 -11.04 10.09 5.45
N GLN A 211 -11.62 11.25 5.14
CA GLN A 211 -12.86 11.32 4.36
C GLN A 211 -12.73 10.67 2.99
N LYS A 212 -11.55 10.76 2.36
CA LYS A 212 -11.30 10.22 1.03
C LYS A 212 -11.23 8.69 1.05
N ALA A 213 -10.35 8.12 1.86
CA ALA A 213 -10.20 6.67 1.95
C ALA A 213 -11.44 6.00 2.58
N SER A 214 -12.02 6.58 3.64
CA SER A 214 -13.25 6.03 4.24
C SER A 214 -14.46 6.18 3.31
N GLY A 215 -14.47 7.23 2.45
CA GLY A 215 -15.43 7.37 1.37
C GLY A 215 -15.29 6.24 0.36
N GLY A 216 -14.09 6.02 -0.16
CA GLY A 216 -13.79 4.92 -1.08
C GLY A 216 -14.15 3.55 -0.51
N MET A 217 -13.92 3.32 0.78
CA MET A 217 -14.35 2.08 1.46
C MET A 217 -15.88 1.93 1.44
N ARG A 218 -16.65 3.00 1.70
CA ARG A 218 -18.12 2.95 1.64
C ARG A 218 -18.62 2.67 0.23
N ASP A 219 -18.01 3.32 -0.78
CA ASP A 219 -18.38 3.15 -2.18
C ASP A 219 -18.07 1.74 -2.66
N LEU A 220 -16.90 1.19 -2.33
CA LEU A 220 -16.56 -0.20 -2.60
C LEU A 220 -17.52 -1.16 -1.90
N ALA A 221 -17.86 -0.92 -0.62
CA ALA A 221 -18.82 -1.75 0.11
C ALA A 221 -20.18 -1.80 -0.59
N LYS A 222 -20.62 -0.69 -1.19
CA LYS A 222 -21.88 -0.65 -1.97
C LYS A 222 -21.78 -1.53 -3.21
N VAL A 223 -20.73 -1.37 -4.02
CA VAL A 223 -20.49 -2.19 -5.23
C VAL A 223 -20.44 -3.68 -4.89
N LEU A 224 -19.72 -4.05 -3.84
CA LEU A 224 -19.59 -5.44 -3.40
C LEU A 224 -20.93 -6.04 -2.97
N LYS A 225 -21.75 -5.30 -2.22
CA LYS A 225 -23.09 -5.73 -1.81
C LYS A 225 -24.04 -5.89 -3.00
N GLU A 226 -24.00 -4.96 -3.95
CA GLU A 226 -24.77 -5.04 -5.19
C GLU A 226 -24.41 -6.28 -6.02
N ASN A 227 -23.19 -6.77 -5.89
CA ASN A 227 -22.69 -7.99 -6.54
C ASN A 227 -22.71 -9.23 -5.61
N ASN A 228 -23.50 -9.19 -4.52
CA ASN A 228 -23.70 -10.28 -3.57
C ASN A 228 -22.42 -10.80 -2.89
N ALA A 229 -21.38 -9.98 -2.80
CA ALA A 229 -20.16 -10.34 -2.11
C ALA A 229 -20.33 -10.25 -0.59
N ARG A 230 -19.76 -11.21 0.13
CA ARG A 230 -19.68 -11.17 1.58
C ARG A 230 -18.54 -10.22 2.00
N ILE A 231 -18.86 -9.31 2.91
CA ILE A 231 -17.89 -8.40 3.53
C ILE A 231 -17.91 -8.65 5.04
N ASP A 232 -16.77 -9.05 5.60
CA ASP A 232 -16.56 -9.05 7.03
C ASP A 232 -15.93 -7.71 7.43
N SER A 233 -16.50 -7.03 8.40
CA SER A 233 -16.04 -5.70 8.80
C SER A 233 -16.00 -5.52 10.31
N ALA A 234 -15.06 -4.71 10.78
CA ALA A 234 -14.94 -4.31 12.16
C ALA A 234 -14.47 -2.85 12.28
N SER A 235 -14.74 -2.24 13.43
CA SER A 235 -14.28 -0.89 13.74
C SER A 235 -13.89 -0.82 15.20
N TRP A 236 -12.71 -0.24 15.48
CA TRP A 236 -12.23 -0.01 16.84
C TRP A 236 -11.25 1.16 16.90
N SER A 237 -10.92 1.59 18.11
CA SER A 237 -9.96 2.67 18.32
C SER A 237 -8.52 2.21 18.06
N ALA A 238 -7.77 2.94 17.24
CA ALA A 238 -6.34 2.70 17.04
C ALA A 238 -5.51 2.86 18.34
N ARG A 239 -6.11 3.40 19.41
CA ARG A 239 -5.46 3.58 20.73
C ARG A 239 -5.59 2.37 21.64
N LEU A 240 -6.30 1.34 21.24
CA LEU A 240 -6.35 0.10 22.01
C LEU A 240 -4.94 -0.50 22.13
N PRO A 241 -4.63 -1.21 23.24
CA PRO A 241 -3.42 -1.98 23.38
C PRO A 241 -3.20 -2.91 22.16
N GLY A 242 -1.95 -3.13 21.78
CA GLY A 242 -1.62 -4.00 20.63
C GLY A 242 -2.25 -5.38 20.72
N GLU A 243 -2.19 -6.03 21.88
CA GLU A 243 -2.82 -7.34 22.12
C GLU A 243 -4.32 -7.34 21.86
N GLU A 244 -5.01 -6.27 22.21
CA GLU A 244 -6.44 -6.13 21.96
C GLU A 244 -6.75 -5.94 20.49
N GLN A 245 -5.91 -5.17 19.76
CA GLN A 245 -6.04 -5.02 18.32
C GLN A 245 -5.80 -6.35 17.58
N GLU A 246 -4.79 -7.13 18.01
CA GLU A 246 -4.55 -8.48 17.49
C GLU A 246 -5.76 -9.38 17.70
N ARG A 247 -6.31 -9.42 18.93
CA ARG A 247 -7.49 -10.22 19.27
C ARG A 247 -8.69 -9.87 18.39
N LEU A 248 -8.97 -8.56 18.18
CA LEU A 248 -10.07 -8.10 17.34
C LEU A 248 -9.87 -8.45 15.85
N ALA A 249 -8.63 -8.39 15.38
CA ALA A 249 -8.29 -8.81 14.01
C ALA A 249 -8.44 -10.33 13.84
N GLU A 250 -8.01 -11.12 14.80
CA GLU A 250 -8.20 -12.59 14.82
C GLU A 250 -9.68 -12.97 14.82
N GLU A 251 -10.51 -12.28 15.60
CA GLU A 251 -11.97 -12.48 15.60
C GLU A 251 -12.61 -12.13 14.24
N LEU A 252 -12.12 -11.07 13.58
CA LEU A 252 -12.56 -10.75 12.22
C LEU A 252 -12.16 -11.85 11.24
N ILE A 253 -10.91 -12.30 11.29
CA ILE A 253 -10.38 -13.39 10.45
C ILE A 253 -11.12 -14.70 10.67
N ALA A 254 -11.47 -15.03 11.92
CA ALA A 254 -12.19 -16.23 12.28
C ALA A 254 -13.60 -16.34 11.65
N ARG A 255 -14.16 -15.21 11.16
CA ARG A 255 -15.40 -15.23 10.39
C ARG A 255 -15.24 -15.91 9.02
N GLY A 256 -14.01 -16.03 8.51
CA GLY A 256 -13.67 -16.81 7.33
C GLY A 256 -13.99 -16.14 5.99
N GLY A 257 -14.24 -14.83 5.97
CA GLY A 257 -14.46 -14.09 4.73
C GLY A 257 -13.15 -13.76 4.00
N ASN A 258 -13.27 -13.60 2.68
CA ASN A 258 -12.15 -13.19 1.82
C ASN A 258 -11.98 -11.66 1.77
N VAL A 259 -13.06 -10.92 1.99
CA VAL A 259 -13.09 -9.45 1.95
C VAL A 259 -13.26 -8.93 3.37
N ASN A 260 -12.21 -8.31 3.89
CA ASN A 260 -12.15 -7.88 5.28
C ASN A 260 -11.88 -6.37 5.37
N PHE A 261 -12.75 -5.65 6.08
CA PHE A 261 -12.64 -4.21 6.27
C PHE A 261 -12.37 -3.89 7.74
N ILE A 262 -11.33 -3.08 7.98
CA ILE A 262 -11.06 -2.49 9.29
C ILE A 262 -11.16 -0.97 9.16
N LYS A 263 -11.96 -0.36 10.04
CA LYS A 263 -12.06 1.08 10.11
C LYS A 263 -11.68 1.57 11.51
N TRP A 264 -10.60 2.34 11.59
CA TRP A 264 -10.26 3.02 12.83
C TRP A 264 -11.32 4.06 13.19
N GLU A 265 -11.68 4.16 14.46
CA GLU A 265 -12.57 5.22 14.94
C GLU A 265 -11.98 6.60 14.66
N THR A 266 -12.84 7.53 14.25
CA THR A 266 -12.45 8.90 13.93
C THR A 266 -11.66 9.53 15.09
N GLY A 267 -10.53 10.15 14.78
CA GLY A 267 -9.63 10.79 15.74
C GLY A 267 -8.70 9.83 16.48
N SER A 268 -8.92 8.50 16.40
CA SER A 268 -8.14 7.55 17.20
C SER A 268 -6.70 7.38 16.71
N VAL A 269 -6.44 7.57 15.42
CA VAL A 269 -5.09 7.49 14.83
C VAL A 269 -4.25 8.74 15.06
N LEU A 270 -4.87 9.86 15.48
CA LEU A 270 -4.13 11.10 15.73
C LEU A 270 -3.38 11.02 17.06
N PRO A 271 -2.19 11.71 17.16
CA PRO A 271 -1.51 11.87 18.43
C PRO A 271 -2.43 12.49 19.49
N GLY A 272 -2.08 12.34 20.77
CA GLY A 272 -2.88 12.85 21.88
C GLY A 272 -3.19 14.35 21.81
N SER A 273 -2.44 15.15 21.04
CA SER A 273 -2.71 16.56 20.74
C SER A 273 -3.95 16.76 19.84
N GLY A 274 -4.48 15.71 19.19
CA GLY A 274 -5.56 15.80 18.21
C GLY A 274 -5.20 16.52 16.91
N LYS A 275 -3.92 16.92 16.74
CA LYS A 275 -3.45 17.64 15.55
C LYS A 275 -2.87 16.67 14.52
N GLY A 276 -3.17 16.92 13.26
CA GLY A 276 -2.65 16.15 12.12
C GLY A 276 -3.75 15.74 11.16
N MET A 277 -3.35 15.05 10.09
CA MET A 277 -4.26 14.47 9.11
C MET A 277 -4.40 12.97 9.39
N GLU A 278 -5.62 12.49 9.58
CA GLU A 278 -5.87 11.07 9.84
C GLU A 278 -5.38 10.18 8.69
N HIS A 279 -5.37 10.70 7.48
CA HIS A 279 -4.83 10.03 6.30
C HIS A 279 -3.40 9.52 6.57
N ASN A 280 -2.47 10.44 6.83
CA ASN A 280 -1.06 10.09 7.04
C ASN A 280 -0.82 9.34 8.36
N ALA A 281 -1.57 9.70 9.41
CA ALA A 281 -1.42 9.08 10.73
C ALA A 281 -1.86 7.60 10.76
N SER A 282 -2.76 7.20 9.85
CA SER A 282 -3.29 5.84 9.82
C SER A 282 -2.39 4.80 9.17
N PHE A 283 -1.40 5.21 8.37
CA PHE A 283 -0.59 4.27 7.59
C PHE A 283 0.07 3.20 8.46
N ASP A 284 0.74 3.62 9.53
CA ASP A 284 1.47 2.71 10.40
C ASP A 284 0.57 1.70 11.12
N TYR A 285 -0.61 2.14 11.55
CA TYR A 285 -1.55 1.26 12.27
C TYR A 285 -2.02 0.08 11.41
N GLY A 286 -2.18 0.28 10.10
CA GLY A 286 -2.57 -0.78 9.18
C GLY A 286 -1.54 -1.91 9.07
N TYR A 287 -0.25 -1.59 9.30
CA TYR A 287 0.83 -2.56 9.19
C TYR A 287 1.24 -3.19 10.52
N LYS A 288 0.94 -2.57 11.66
CA LYS A 288 1.32 -3.08 12.99
C LYS A 288 0.59 -4.36 13.41
N ILE A 289 -0.58 -4.66 12.84
CA ILE A 289 -1.38 -5.83 13.21
C ILE A 289 -0.78 -7.09 12.56
N ALA A 290 -0.10 -7.90 13.36
CA ALA A 290 0.56 -9.10 12.89
C ALA A 290 -0.42 -10.14 12.34
N ALA A 291 -1.59 -10.31 12.98
CA ALA A 291 -2.63 -11.23 12.52
C ALA A 291 -3.09 -10.97 11.07
N VAL A 292 -3.12 -9.68 10.64
CA VAL A 292 -3.46 -9.31 9.25
C VAL A 292 -2.35 -9.74 8.30
N ARG A 293 -1.07 -9.53 8.65
CA ARG A 293 0.06 -9.97 7.83
C ARG A 293 0.15 -11.49 7.78
N ASP A 294 -0.07 -12.18 8.90
CA ASP A 294 -0.14 -13.65 8.96
C ASP A 294 -1.28 -14.20 8.10
N TRP A 295 -2.44 -13.51 8.08
CA TRP A 295 -3.54 -13.88 7.20
C TRP A 295 -3.14 -13.75 5.72
N LEU A 296 -2.44 -12.67 5.34
CA LEU A 296 -1.97 -12.45 3.98
C LEU A 296 -1.11 -13.64 3.51
N PHE A 297 -0.13 -14.05 4.31
CA PHE A 297 0.78 -15.14 3.97
C PHE A 297 0.12 -16.54 3.92
N ARG A 298 -1.06 -16.71 4.50
CA ARG A 298 -1.84 -17.96 4.38
C ARG A 298 -2.58 -18.08 3.05
N GLN A 299 -2.62 -17.02 2.23
CA GLN A 299 -3.34 -17.05 0.96
C GLN A 299 -2.46 -17.58 -0.18
N SER A 300 -3.10 -18.30 -1.11
CA SER A 300 -2.50 -18.71 -2.39
C SER A 300 -3.55 -18.58 -3.50
N LYS A 301 -3.11 -18.55 -4.74
CA LYS A 301 -4.02 -18.59 -5.90
C LYS A 301 -4.72 -19.94 -5.98
#